data_49b9e6b20052c3e5c2f54fef65d25ff0
#
_entry.id   49b9e6b20052c3e5c2f54fef65d25ff0
#
_cell.length_a   1.000
_cell.length_b   1.000
_cell.length_c   1.000
_cell.angle_alpha   90.00
_cell.angle_beta   90.00
_cell.angle_gamma   90.00
#
_symmetry.space_group_name_H-M   'P 1'
#
loop_
_entity.id
_entity.type
_entity.pdbx_description
1 polymer ?
#
loop_
_entity_poly.entity_id
_entity_poly.type
_entity_poly.pdbx_seq_one_letter_code
_entity_poly.pdbx_strand_id
1 'polypeptide(L)'
;CKEESKNWDTTQNLYIEGDNLEVLKLLQKSYYGKIKMIYIDPPYNTGKDFVYKDDFYDSIENYKRITGQIDGNGKPISTNTETSGRYHTDWLNMMYPRLRLARNLLTDDGVIFISIDDNEVDNLKKICNEVFGEDNFVNMVAVKMSESSGNKMAHVEKRLPKLKEYIVIYKKGEIKLNPVKLDKPQWDDEYNMCFYNFEKEHKMLIDYISSKEEITDEDIKSIDNILSKVEYGTVTKAINDLGLCDEDEILKWKYENAYRIFRTASSTSVRKLADIKKKQNSNKFFSVVSNKEKKLYIVKADYDDDSRAPRVQVLFAEDNLKVNIGDIWTDISTTGLEFEGEVNFKNGKKPLKLIDRLLKLCTNKNSLVLDFFSGSATTAHAVMQLNAEDCGSRKFIMVQLPEPIDEEDEVYGTSYANI
;
A
#
# COMPACT_ATOMS: atom_id res chain seq x y z
N CYS A 1 -21.95 -1.04 23.02
CA CYS A 1 -23.30 -0.60 23.38
C CYS A 1 -23.41 0.94 23.30
N LYS A 2 -24.63 1.50 23.37
CA LYS A 2 -24.83 2.95 23.16
C LYS A 2 -24.08 3.79 24.19
N GLU A 3 -24.01 3.31 25.41
CA GLU A 3 -23.41 4.03 26.56
C GLU A 3 -21.89 4.10 26.48
N GLU A 4 -21.25 3.17 25.78
CA GLU A 4 -19.80 3.09 25.60
C GLU A 4 -19.33 3.69 24.29
N SER A 5 -20.27 3.99 23.38
CA SER A 5 -19.95 4.50 22.04
C SER A 5 -19.81 6.01 22.02
N LYS A 6 -18.77 6.53 21.38
CA LYS A 6 -18.62 7.96 21.08
C LYS A 6 -19.48 8.32 19.86
N ASN A 7 -20.21 9.43 19.96
CA ASN A 7 -21.01 9.95 18.85
C ASN A 7 -22.01 8.94 18.26
N TRP A 8 -22.61 8.10 19.10
CA TRP A 8 -23.55 7.03 18.71
C TRP A 8 -24.59 7.47 17.68
N ASP A 9 -25.21 8.62 17.87
CA ASP A 9 -26.30 9.08 17.01
C ASP A 9 -25.82 9.64 15.64
N THR A 10 -24.52 9.88 15.47
CA THR A 10 -23.95 10.49 14.26
C THR A 10 -22.92 9.59 13.57
N THR A 11 -22.23 8.70 14.28
CA THR A 11 -21.26 7.78 13.70
C THR A 11 -21.94 6.72 12.82
N GLN A 12 -21.26 6.36 11.74
CA GLN A 12 -21.63 5.22 10.90
C GLN A 12 -20.52 4.15 10.89
N ASN A 13 -19.53 4.29 11.77
CA ASN A 13 -18.53 3.30 12.03
C ASN A 13 -19.07 2.26 13.00
N LEU A 14 -18.66 1.00 12.81
CA LEU A 14 -19.08 -0.11 13.67
C LEU A 14 -17.86 -0.83 14.23
N TYR A 15 -17.92 -1.15 15.52
CA TYR A 15 -17.07 -2.13 16.18
C TYR A 15 -17.99 -3.19 16.77
N ILE A 16 -17.79 -4.46 16.39
CA ILE A 16 -18.67 -5.57 16.72
C ILE A 16 -17.86 -6.62 17.45
N GLU A 17 -18.21 -6.89 18.70
CA GLU A 17 -17.67 -8.01 19.46
C GLU A 17 -18.48 -9.26 19.17
N GLY A 18 -17.80 -10.33 18.79
CA GLY A 18 -18.45 -11.61 18.51
C GLY A 18 -17.62 -12.48 17.57
N ASP A 19 -18.07 -13.73 17.39
CA ASP A 19 -17.50 -14.64 16.41
C ASP A 19 -17.67 -14.06 15.00
N ASN A 20 -16.57 -13.95 14.28
CA ASN A 20 -16.57 -13.28 12.98
C ASN A 20 -17.35 -14.04 11.89
N LEU A 21 -17.48 -15.37 11.96
CA LEU A 21 -18.31 -16.13 11.03
C LEU A 21 -19.80 -15.78 11.21
N GLU A 22 -20.26 -15.70 12.46
CA GLU A 22 -21.64 -15.32 12.76
C GLU A 22 -21.91 -13.85 12.38
N VAL A 23 -20.99 -12.96 12.69
CA VAL A 23 -21.10 -11.54 12.30
C VAL A 23 -21.14 -11.40 10.78
N LEU A 24 -20.27 -12.10 10.03
CA LEU A 24 -20.30 -12.09 8.57
C LEU A 24 -21.62 -12.58 7.98
N LYS A 25 -22.29 -13.57 8.59
CA LYS A 25 -23.64 -14.02 8.21
C LYS A 25 -24.66 -12.90 8.43
N LEU A 26 -24.60 -12.19 9.57
CA LEU A 26 -25.51 -11.08 9.87
C LEU A 26 -25.31 -9.90 8.92
N LEU A 27 -24.07 -9.58 8.58
CA LEU A 27 -23.73 -8.49 7.67
C LEU A 27 -24.28 -8.69 6.26
N GLN A 28 -24.53 -9.96 5.81
CA GLN A 28 -25.09 -10.23 4.47
C GLN A 28 -26.40 -9.46 4.22
N LYS A 29 -27.25 -9.28 5.25
CA LYS A 29 -28.53 -8.61 5.08
C LYS A 29 -28.42 -7.13 4.74
N SER A 30 -27.44 -6.44 5.34
CA SER A 30 -27.36 -4.97 5.27
C SER A 30 -26.21 -4.48 4.40
N TYR A 31 -25.16 -5.29 4.22
CA TYR A 31 -23.91 -4.88 3.59
C TYR A 31 -23.53 -5.71 2.36
N TYR A 32 -24.41 -6.55 1.83
CA TYR A 32 -24.19 -7.29 0.60
C TYR A 32 -23.80 -6.35 -0.55
N GLY A 33 -22.66 -6.58 -1.17
CA GLY A 33 -22.17 -5.77 -2.28
C GLY A 33 -21.82 -4.30 -1.95
N LYS A 34 -21.53 -3.96 -0.68
CA LYS A 34 -21.27 -2.57 -0.25
C LYS A 34 -19.87 -2.29 0.23
N ILE A 35 -19.06 -3.31 0.52
CA ILE A 35 -17.71 -3.15 1.04
C ILE A 35 -16.72 -2.94 -0.12
N LYS A 36 -16.01 -1.83 -0.10
CA LYS A 36 -15.00 -1.52 -1.11
C LYS A 36 -13.67 -2.22 -0.85
N MET A 37 -13.26 -2.29 0.41
CA MET A 37 -12.01 -2.89 0.83
C MET A 37 -12.25 -3.81 2.03
N ILE A 38 -11.72 -5.01 1.94
CA ILE A 38 -11.56 -5.90 3.09
C ILE A 38 -10.05 -6.03 3.35
N TYR A 39 -9.64 -5.83 4.60
CA TYR A 39 -8.32 -6.20 5.09
C TYR A 39 -8.49 -7.18 6.22
N ILE A 40 -7.70 -8.24 6.26
CA ILE A 40 -7.66 -9.21 7.37
C ILE A 40 -6.26 -9.67 7.66
N ASP A 41 -6.02 -9.93 8.94
CA ASP A 41 -4.81 -10.53 9.49
C ASP A 41 -5.19 -11.79 10.29
N PRO A 42 -5.49 -12.91 9.59
CA PRO A 42 -5.93 -14.14 10.26
C PRO A 42 -4.76 -14.80 10.99
N PRO A 43 -5.02 -15.76 11.91
CA PRO A 43 -3.96 -16.59 12.51
C PRO A 43 -3.08 -17.24 11.42
N TYR A 44 -1.76 -17.22 11.63
CA TYR A 44 -0.79 -17.74 10.63
C TYR A 44 -0.54 -19.24 10.77
N ASN A 45 -1.20 -19.90 11.73
CA ASN A 45 -1.09 -21.33 11.99
C ASN A 45 0.36 -21.74 12.33
N THR A 46 0.99 -21.02 13.26
CA THR A 46 2.39 -21.26 13.67
C THR A 46 2.55 -22.38 14.71
N GLY A 47 1.45 -23.07 15.03
CA GLY A 47 1.40 -24.14 16.04
C GLY A 47 1.12 -23.65 17.48
N LYS A 48 1.08 -22.32 17.67
CA LYS A 48 0.72 -21.67 18.96
C LYS A 48 -0.50 -20.78 18.81
N ASP A 49 -0.94 -20.55 17.59
CA ASP A 49 -2.02 -19.64 17.28
C ASP A 49 -3.38 -20.23 17.66
N PHE A 50 -4.28 -19.37 18.08
CA PHE A 50 -5.68 -19.70 18.27
C PHE A 50 -6.34 -19.85 16.89
N VAL A 51 -6.81 -21.05 16.58
CA VAL A 51 -7.68 -21.31 15.42
C VAL A 51 -9.11 -21.33 15.92
N TYR A 52 -9.97 -20.46 15.35
CA TYR A 52 -11.38 -20.39 15.70
C TYR A 52 -12.03 -21.76 15.53
N LYS A 53 -12.74 -22.22 16.55
CA LYS A 53 -13.46 -23.49 16.51
C LYS A 53 -14.84 -23.24 15.97
N ASP A 54 -15.00 -23.46 14.68
CA ASP A 54 -16.32 -23.42 14.07
C ASP A 54 -17.08 -24.70 14.39
N ASP A 55 -18.14 -24.60 15.20
CA ASP A 55 -19.07 -25.69 15.42
C ASP A 55 -19.92 -25.91 14.17
N PHE A 56 -19.40 -26.72 13.24
CA PHE A 56 -20.21 -27.27 12.16
C PHE A 56 -21.03 -28.45 12.70
N TYR A 57 -22.20 -28.14 13.24
CA TYR A 57 -23.29 -29.06 13.61
C TYR A 57 -22.94 -30.53 13.88
N ASP A 58 -23.23 -30.97 15.12
CA ASP A 58 -23.50 -32.36 15.63
C ASP A 58 -22.58 -33.53 15.21
N SER A 59 -22.15 -33.61 13.95
CA SER A 59 -21.26 -34.65 13.45
C SER A 59 -19.79 -34.43 13.85
N ILE A 60 -19.35 -33.19 14.10
CA ILE A 60 -17.95 -32.85 14.39
C ILE A 60 -17.61 -33.07 15.88
N GLU A 61 -18.51 -32.77 16.79
CA GLU A 61 -18.27 -33.03 18.22
C GLU A 61 -18.15 -34.53 18.49
N ASN A 62 -19.03 -35.32 17.89
CA ASN A 62 -18.96 -36.77 17.94
C ASN A 62 -17.68 -37.30 17.26
N TYR A 63 -17.27 -36.70 16.16
CA TYR A 63 -16.04 -37.01 15.47
C TYR A 63 -14.79 -36.61 16.27
N LYS A 64 -14.75 -35.42 16.89
CA LYS A 64 -13.66 -34.95 17.78
C LYS A 64 -13.52 -35.85 19.00
N ARG A 65 -14.62 -36.34 19.53
CA ARG A 65 -14.65 -37.27 20.68
C ARG A 65 -14.11 -38.65 20.29
N ILE A 66 -14.53 -39.16 19.12
CA ILE A 66 -14.09 -40.46 18.57
C ILE A 66 -12.58 -40.42 18.20
N THR A 67 -12.09 -39.28 17.73
CA THR A 67 -10.68 -39.09 17.34
C THR A 67 -9.77 -38.61 18.48
N GLY A 68 -10.29 -38.46 19.71
CA GLY A 68 -9.53 -38.08 20.89
C GLY A 68 -9.04 -36.63 20.90
N GLN A 69 -9.71 -35.72 20.22
CA GLN A 69 -9.36 -34.30 20.19
C GLN A 69 -9.98 -33.49 21.32
N ILE A 70 -11.00 -34.04 21.99
CA ILE A 70 -11.59 -33.47 23.20
C ILE A 70 -11.59 -34.51 24.32
N ASP A 71 -11.44 -34.03 25.55
CA ASP A 71 -11.58 -34.88 26.75
C ASP A 71 -13.03 -35.27 27.00
N GLY A 72 -13.28 -36.14 27.98
CA GLY A 72 -14.61 -36.61 28.38
C GLY A 72 -15.56 -35.47 28.84
N ASN A 73 -15.05 -34.24 29.03
CA ASN A 73 -15.77 -33.05 29.46
C ASN A 73 -15.93 -32.03 28.33
N GLY A 74 -15.55 -32.41 27.08
CA GLY A 74 -15.66 -31.52 25.92
C GLY A 74 -14.55 -30.45 25.79
N LYS A 75 -13.52 -30.49 26.68
CA LYS A 75 -12.39 -29.55 26.56
C LYS A 75 -11.38 -30.05 25.51
N PRO A 76 -10.87 -29.16 24.66
CA PRO A 76 -9.81 -29.50 23.70
C PRO A 76 -8.56 -30.00 24.43
N ILE A 77 -7.99 -31.09 23.94
CA ILE A 77 -6.78 -31.71 24.52
C ILE A 77 -5.52 -31.05 23.96
N SER A 78 -5.58 -30.34 22.85
CA SER A 78 -4.40 -29.68 22.25
C SER A 78 -4.75 -28.43 21.46
N THR A 79 -3.81 -27.45 21.44
CA THR A 79 -3.67 -26.45 20.40
C THR A 79 -3.44 -27.14 19.04
N ASN A 80 -3.74 -26.48 17.92
CA ASN A 80 -3.47 -27.01 16.58
C ASN A 80 -1.94 -27.11 16.38
N THR A 81 -1.35 -28.26 16.72
CA THR A 81 0.10 -28.47 16.66
C THR A 81 0.52 -29.05 15.30
N GLU A 82 1.75 -28.77 14.85
CA GLU A 82 2.33 -29.30 13.60
C GLU A 82 2.30 -30.86 13.54
N THR A 83 2.20 -31.52 14.68
CA THR A 83 2.08 -32.99 14.77
C THR A 83 0.65 -33.48 14.56
N SER A 84 -0.33 -32.58 14.48
CA SER A 84 -1.71 -32.94 14.13
C SER A 84 -1.78 -33.28 12.63
N GLY A 85 -2.24 -34.46 12.27
CA GLY A 85 -2.46 -34.86 10.86
C GLY A 85 -3.51 -34.00 10.12
N ARG A 86 -4.07 -32.96 10.78
CA ARG A 86 -5.08 -32.03 10.27
C ARG A 86 -4.70 -30.57 10.43
N TYR A 87 -3.48 -30.31 10.73
CA TYR A 87 -2.95 -28.99 11.00
C TYR A 87 -3.41 -27.90 10.02
N HIS A 88 -3.22 -28.14 8.73
CA HIS A 88 -3.67 -27.26 7.67
C HIS A 88 -5.19 -27.33 7.41
N THR A 89 -5.79 -28.51 7.59
CA THR A 89 -7.22 -28.73 7.33
C THR A 89 -8.09 -27.90 8.27
N ASP A 90 -7.75 -27.85 9.57
CA ASP A 90 -8.52 -27.08 10.54
C ASP A 90 -8.45 -25.58 10.25
N TRP A 91 -7.29 -25.08 9.82
CA TRP A 91 -7.12 -23.71 9.39
C TRP A 91 -7.93 -23.40 8.11
N LEU A 92 -7.90 -24.30 7.13
CA LEU A 92 -8.67 -24.17 5.88
C LEU A 92 -10.19 -24.17 6.15
N ASN A 93 -10.67 -25.05 7.04
CA ASN A 93 -12.07 -25.10 7.44
C ASN A 93 -12.53 -23.80 8.11
N MET A 94 -11.66 -23.17 8.91
CA MET A 94 -11.93 -21.87 9.50
C MET A 94 -12.00 -20.77 8.44
N MET A 95 -11.05 -20.73 7.51
CA MET A 95 -10.91 -19.62 6.55
C MET A 95 -11.94 -19.67 5.42
N TYR A 96 -12.24 -20.85 4.88
CA TYR A 96 -13.06 -21.00 3.68
C TYR A 96 -14.46 -20.36 3.78
N PRO A 97 -15.28 -20.66 4.81
CA PRO A 97 -16.62 -20.07 4.93
C PRO A 97 -16.56 -18.54 5.12
N ARG A 98 -15.55 -18.05 5.85
CA ARG A 98 -15.34 -16.61 6.07
C ARG A 98 -15.04 -15.88 4.77
N LEU A 99 -14.14 -16.42 3.96
CA LEU A 99 -13.79 -15.85 2.66
C LEU A 99 -14.99 -15.85 1.68
N ARG A 100 -15.80 -16.90 1.68
CA ARG A 100 -17.04 -16.94 0.86
C ARG A 100 -18.03 -15.85 1.25
N LEU A 101 -18.26 -15.65 2.53
CA LEU A 101 -19.13 -14.58 3.01
C LEU A 101 -18.53 -13.20 2.73
N ALA A 102 -17.23 -13.04 2.94
CA ALA A 102 -16.50 -11.80 2.66
C ALA A 102 -16.61 -11.39 1.19
N ARG A 103 -16.46 -12.34 0.25
CA ARG A 103 -16.64 -12.09 -1.19
C ARG A 103 -18.00 -11.49 -1.51
N ASN A 104 -19.06 -12.01 -0.88
CA ASN A 104 -20.42 -11.51 -1.11
C ASN A 104 -20.60 -10.05 -0.64
N LEU A 105 -19.89 -9.65 0.40
CA LEU A 105 -19.95 -8.29 0.93
C LEU A 105 -19.24 -7.28 0.04
N LEU A 106 -18.23 -7.70 -0.75
CA LEU A 106 -17.48 -6.81 -1.64
C LEU A 106 -18.38 -6.22 -2.73
N THR A 107 -18.13 -4.95 -3.06
CA THR A 107 -18.61 -4.31 -4.30
C THR A 107 -18.03 -5.03 -5.52
N ASP A 108 -18.59 -4.83 -6.72
CA ASP A 108 -18.08 -5.47 -7.93
C ASP A 108 -16.64 -5.02 -8.27
N ASP A 109 -16.26 -3.82 -7.84
CA ASP A 109 -14.90 -3.29 -7.91
C ASP A 109 -14.14 -3.40 -6.57
N GLY A 110 -14.59 -4.28 -5.67
CA GLY A 110 -14.04 -4.48 -4.35
C GLY A 110 -12.80 -5.35 -4.33
N VAL A 111 -11.96 -5.14 -3.31
CA VAL A 111 -10.65 -5.79 -3.14
C VAL A 111 -10.52 -6.34 -1.73
N ILE A 112 -9.95 -7.52 -1.60
CA ILE A 112 -9.52 -8.09 -0.32
C ILE A 112 -8.01 -8.20 -0.26
N PHE A 113 -7.44 -7.80 0.89
CA PHE A 113 -6.03 -7.92 1.25
C PHE A 113 -5.93 -8.83 2.47
N ILE A 114 -5.08 -9.83 2.39
CA ILE A 114 -4.94 -10.85 3.43
C ILE A 114 -3.46 -10.95 3.81
N SER A 115 -3.14 -10.59 5.04
CA SER A 115 -1.81 -10.82 5.61
C SER A 115 -1.60 -12.30 5.90
N ILE A 116 -0.43 -12.84 5.58
CA ILE A 116 -0.06 -14.23 5.84
C ILE A 116 1.46 -14.40 5.79
N ASP A 117 1.98 -15.45 6.44
CA ASP A 117 3.38 -15.83 6.32
C ASP A 117 3.58 -17.13 5.49
N ASP A 118 4.82 -17.64 5.50
CA ASP A 118 5.20 -18.84 4.74
C ASP A 118 4.47 -20.12 5.18
N ASN A 119 3.81 -20.14 6.37
CA ASN A 119 3.17 -21.36 6.88
C ASN A 119 1.92 -21.73 6.07
N GLU A 120 1.08 -20.74 5.73
CA GLU A 120 -0.22 -20.99 5.09
C GLU A 120 -0.44 -20.25 3.76
N VAL A 121 0.55 -19.51 3.23
CA VAL A 121 0.38 -18.72 2.01
C VAL A 121 -0.07 -19.57 0.81
N ASP A 122 0.46 -20.78 0.65
CA ASP A 122 0.10 -21.67 -0.45
C ASP A 122 -1.34 -22.18 -0.33
N ASN A 123 -1.76 -22.54 0.88
CA ASN A 123 -3.12 -22.98 1.16
C ASN A 123 -4.12 -21.83 1.04
N LEU A 124 -3.76 -20.64 1.54
CA LEU A 124 -4.57 -19.43 1.37
C LEU A 124 -4.79 -19.12 -0.12
N LYS A 125 -3.75 -19.16 -0.93
CA LYS A 125 -3.86 -18.89 -2.36
C LYS A 125 -4.79 -19.89 -3.05
N LYS A 126 -4.73 -21.18 -2.72
CA LYS A 126 -5.60 -22.21 -3.28
C LYS A 126 -7.07 -21.96 -2.94
N ILE A 127 -7.40 -21.71 -1.67
CA ILE A 127 -8.79 -21.44 -1.29
C ILE A 127 -9.30 -20.10 -1.84
N CYS A 128 -8.46 -19.08 -1.95
CA CYS A 128 -8.83 -17.83 -2.60
C CYS A 128 -9.08 -17.99 -4.10
N ASN A 129 -8.30 -18.82 -4.80
CA ASN A 129 -8.58 -19.16 -6.20
C ASN A 129 -9.95 -19.84 -6.36
N GLU A 130 -10.33 -20.72 -5.43
CA GLU A 130 -11.64 -21.37 -5.45
C GLU A 130 -12.77 -20.38 -5.14
N VAL A 131 -12.57 -19.51 -4.11
CA VAL A 131 -13.61 -18.59 -3.67
C VAL A 131 -13.79 -17.41 -4.61
N PHE A 132 -12.71 -16.75 -5.02
CA PHE A 132 -12.74 -15.53 -5.84
C PHE A 132 -12.65 -15.79 -7.34
N GLY A 133 -12.04 -16.90 -7.73
CA GLY A 133 -11.62 -17.23 -9.10
C GLY A 133 -10.15 -16.91 -9.33
N GLU A 134 -9.43 -17.75 -10.06
CA GLU A 134 -8.00 -17.59 -10.34
C GLU A 134 -7.70 -16.30 -11.12
N ASP A 135 -8.56 -15.94 -12.09
CA ASP A 135 -8.44 -14.69 -12.86
C ASP A 135 -8.61 -13.43 -12.03
N ASN A 136 -9.11 -13.55 -10.81
CA ASN A 136 -9.28 -12.46 -9.87
C ASN A 136 -8.10 -12.30 -8.88
N PHE A 137 -7.06 -13.10 -9.02
CA PHE A 137 -5.79 -12.86 -8.34
C PHE A 137 -5.15 -11.59 -8.90
N VAL A 138 -4.83 -10.63 -8.01
CA VAL A 138 -4.22 -9.36 -8.40
C VAL A 138 -2.70 -9.43 -8.23
N ASN A 139 -2.25 -9.71 -7.00
CA ASN A 139 -0.82 -9.81 -6.68
C ASN A 139 -0.60 -10.48 -5.32
N MET A 140 0.67 -10.80 -5.05
CA MET A 140 1.17 -11.17 -3.73
C MET A 140 2.38 -10.30 -3.41
N VAL A 141 2.20 -9.40 -2.45
CA VAL A 141 3.22 -8.43 -2.06
C VAL A 141 4.06 -9.01 -0.93
N ALA A 142 5.39 -9.00 -1.07
CA ALA A 142 6.32 -9.31 0.01
C ALA A 142 6.61 -8.06 0.84
N VAL A 143 6.28 -8.09 2.13
CA VAL A 143 6.50 -6.98 3.05
C VAL A 143 7.60 -7.35 4.04
N LYS A 144 8.64 -6.53 4.15
CA LYS A 144 9.67 -6.70 5.16
C LYS A 144 9.10 -6.35 6.54
N MET A 145 8.94 -7.35 7.41
CA MET A 145 8.32 -7.20 8.73
C MET A 145 9.32 -7.41 9.88
N SER A 146 10.59 -7.63 9.58
CA SER A 146 11.61 -7.74 10.64
C SER A 146 13.02 -7.45 10.11
N GLU A 147 13.91 -7.12 11.04
CA GLU A 147 15.32 -6.91 10.73
C GLU A 147 16.13 -8.18 10.95
N SER A 148 17.25 -8.32 10.19
CA SER A 148 18.21 -9.40 10.36
C SER A 148 19.17 -9.11 11.53
N SER A 149 18.63 -8.93 12.74
CA SER A 149 19.38 -8.57 13.94
C SER A 149 18.80 -9.23 15.20
N GLY A 150 19.57 -9.23 16.26
CA GLY A 150 19.15 -9.72 17.58
C GLY A 150 18.96 -11.25 17.65
N ASN A 151 18.07 -11.71 18.52
CA ASN A 151 17.84 -13.14 18.82
C ASN A 151 17.43 -13.99 17.61
N LYS A 152 16.90 -13.37 16.55
CA LYS A 152 16.53 -14.07 15.32
C LYS A 152 17.73 -14.63 14.55
N MET A 153 18.95 -14.12 14.84
CA MET A 153 20.21 -14.59 14.24
C MET A 153 20.79 -15.85 14.89
N ALA A 154 20.26 -16.30 16.03
CA ALA A 154 20.77 -17.47 16.77
C ALA A 154 20.76 -18.79 15.97
N HIS A 155 20.03 -18.85 14.87
CA HIS A 155 19.91 -20.03 14.02
C HIS A 155 20.35 -19.82 12.57
N VAL A 156 21.11 -18.75 12.28
CA VAL A 156 21.53 -18.38 10.92
C VAL A 156 22.34 -19.47 10.21
N GLU A 157 23.07 -20.30 10.97
CA GLU A 157 23.83 -21.43 10.44
C GLU A 157 22.93 -22.59 9.93
N LYS A 158 21.69 -22.65 10.39
CA LYS A 158 20.74 -23.74 10.06
C LYS A 158 19.66 -23.32 9.09
N ARG A 159 19.32 -22.04 9.04
CA ARG A 159 18.27 -21.49 8.17
C ARG A 159 18.42 -19.99 7.96
N LEU A 160 17.92 -19.49 6.84
CA LEU A 160 17.81 -18.05 6.63
C LEU A 160 16.76 -17.46 7.60
N PRO A 161 17.03 -16.29 8.21
CA PRO A 161 16.06 -15.60 9.04
C PRO A 161 14.78 -15.26 8.26
N LYS A 162 13.61 -15.47 8.87
CA LYS A 162 12.33 -15.02 8.31
C LYS A 162 12.22 -13.50 8.50
N LEU A 163 12.28 -12.74 7.42
CA LEU A 163 12.23 -11.27 7.45
C LEU A 163 10.96 -10.71 6.85
N LYS A 164 10.18 -11.52 6.13
CA LYS A 164 9.02 -11.11 5.35
C LYS A 164 7.73 -11.78 5.78
N GLU A 165 6.65 -11.09 5.49
CA GLU A 165 5.29 -11.62 5.40
C GLU A 165 4.73 -11.28 4.02
N TYR A 166 3.55 -11.79 3.71
CA TYR A 166 2.89 -11.54 2.44
C TYR A 166 1.56 -10.81 2.65
N ILE A 167 1.19 -10.01 1.64
CA ILE A 167 -0.18 -9.55 1.45
C ILE A 167 -0.70 -10.20 0.16
N VAL A 168 -1.64 -11.11 0.29
CA VAL A 168 -2.32 -11.75 -0.84
C VAL A 168 -3.51 -10.89 -1.23
N ILE A 169 -3.64 -10.56 -2.52
CA ILE A 169 -4.60 -9.59 -3.03
C ILE A 169 -5.52 -10.26 -4.05
N TYR A 170 -6.82 -10.22 -3.80
CA TYR A 170 -7.86 -10.65 -4.73
C TYR A 170 -8.90 -9.56 -4.97
N LYS A 171 -9.43 -9.52 -6.17
CA LYS A 171 -10.57 -8.68 -6.57
C LYS A 171 -11.84 -9.49 -6.73
N LYS A 172 -13.01 -8.83 -6.71
CA LYS A 172 -14.28 -9.49 -7.03
C LYS A 172 -14.62 -9.42 -8.52
N GLY A 173 -14.34 -8.29 -9.15
CA GLY A 173 -14.55 -8.04 -10.58
C GLY A 173 -13.52 -7.06 -11.12
N GLU A 174 -13.90 -6.14 -11.99
CA GLU A 174 -12.94 -5.18 -12.55
C GLU A 174 -12.58 -4.10 -11.55
N ILE A 175 -11.27 -3.89 -11.35
CA ILE A 175 -10.75 -2.87 -10.42
C ILE A 175 -9.90 -1.82 -11.14
N LYS A 176 -9.83 -0.65 -10.53
CA LYS A 176 -8.84 0.38 -10.85
C LYS A 176 -8.10 0.71 -9.56
N LEU A 177 -6.81 0.37 -9.50
CA LEU A 177 -5.95 0.76 -8.40
C LEU A 177 -5.49 2.20 -8.56
N ASN A 178 -5.43 2.94 -7.46
CA ASN A 178 -4.87 4.29 -7.46
C ASN A 178 -3.34 4.21 -7.52
N PRO A 179 -2.66 5.09 -8.25
CA PRO A 179 -1.20 5.13 -8.25
C PRO A 179 -0.70 5.61 -6.88
N VAL A 180 0.02 4.74 -6.18
CA VAL A 180 0.74 5.09 -4.96
C VAL A 180 2.21 5.19 -5.29
N LYS A 181 2.81 6.33 -4.95
CA LYS A 181 4.22 6.61 -5.22
C LYS A 181 4.98 6.77 -3.92
N LEU A 182 6.20 6.22 -3.89
CA LEU A 182 7.16 6.39 -2.81
C LEU A 182 8.28 7.31 -3.24
N ASP A 183 8.85 8.05 -2.30
CA ASP A 183 10.06 8.81 -2.53
C ASP A 183 11.22 7.85 -2.83
N LYS A 184 12.06 8.20 -3.80
CA LYS A 184 13.28 7.43 -4.06
C LYS A 184 14.19 7.49 -2.82
N PRO A 185 14.80 6.38 -2.42
CA PRO A 185 15.67 6.35 -1.24
C PRO A 185 16.96 7.14 -1.43
N GLN A 186 17.35 7.40 -2.68
CA GLN A 186 18.57 8.10 -3.02
C GLN A 186 18.35 9.02 -4.21
N TRP A 187 19.14 10.09 -4.26
CA TRP A 187 19.22 10.97 -5.42
C TRP A 187 19.75 10.19 -6.64
N ASP A 188 19.14 10.44 -7.80
CA ASP A 188 19.57 9.84 -9.07
C ASP A 188 20.55 10.80 -9.76
N ASP A 189 21.83 10.43 -9.79
CA ASP A 189 22.91 11.27 -10.34
C ASP A 189 22.86 11.44 -11.86
N GLU A 190 21.98 10.75 -12.58
CA GLU A 190 21.69 11.06 -13.97
C GLU A 190 21.07 12.45 -14.15
N TYR A 191 20.45 13.02 -13.09
CA TYR A 191 19.93 14.39 -13.06
C TYR A 191 21.09 15.36 -12.76
N ASN A 192 21.88 15.67 -13.78
CA ASN A 192 23.14 16.40 -13.68
C ASN A 192 23.15 17.76 -14.36
N MET A 193 22.05 18.17 -14.99
CA MET A 193 21.86 19.49 -15.61
C MET A 193 20.91 20.34 -14.77
N CYS A 194 21.10 21.66 -14.82
CA CYS A 194 20.30 22.62 -14.06
C CYS A 194 20.01 23.87 -14.91
N PHE A 195 18.76 24.34 -14.88
CA PHE A 195 18.42 25.69 -15.36
C PHE A 195 18.76 26.71 -14.26
N TYR A 196 19.37 27.83 -14.61
CA TYR A 196 19.84 28.83 -13.64
C TYR A 196 18.81 29.92 -13.34
N ASN A 197 18.13 30.41 -14.37
CA ASN A 197 17.09 31.45 -14.28
C ASN A 197 15.68 30.89 -14.53
N PHE A 198 15.41 29.74 -13.88
CA PHE A 198 14.14 29.04 -13.96
C PHE A 198 13.56 28.91 -12.55
N GLU A 199 12.43 29.57 -12.32
CA GLU A 199 11.76 29.64 -11.04
C GLU A 199 10.72 28.54 -10.87
N LYS A 200 10.27 28.32 -9.65
CA LYS A 200 9.30 27.26 -9.31
C LYS A 200 7.95 27.50 -10.01
N GLU A 201 7.56 28.77 -10.16
CA GLU A 201 6.36 29.20 -10.89
C GLU A 201 6.39 28.80 -12.35
N HIS A 202 7.56 28.79 -12.99
CA HIS A 202 7.72 28.34 -14.36
C HIS A 202 7.41 26.82 -14.48
N LYS A 203 7.90 26.02 -13.53
CA LYS A 203 7.60 24.58 -13.50
C LYS A 203 6.11 24.33 -13.23
N MET A 204 5.53 25.06 -12.27
CA MET A 204 4.10 24.96 -11.96
C MET A 204 3.23 25.29 -13.18
N LEU A 205 3.60 26.29 -13.98
CA LEU A 205 2.87 26.62 -15.22
C LEU A 205 2.99 25.48 -16.25
N ILE A 206 4.18 24.91 -16.42
CA ILE A 206 4.40 23.78 -17.34
C ILE A 206 3.54 22.57 -16.89
N ASP A 207 3.49 22.27 -15.58
CA ASP A 207 2.71 21.17 -15.04
C ASP A 207 1.19 21.40 -15.20
N TYR A 208 0.74 22.62 -14.92
CA TYR A 208 -0.65 23.01 -15.14
C TYR A 208 -1.06 22.82 -16.60
N ILE A 209 -0.25 23.33 -17.56
CA ILE A 209 -0.53 23.16 -18.98
C ILE A 209 -0.48 21.69 -19.40
N SER A 210 0.48 20.92 -18.87
CA SER A 210 0.61 19.47 -19.13
C SER A 210 -0.59 18.65 -18.63
N SER A 211 -1.34 19.16 -17.64
CA SER A 211 -2.52 18.50 -17.07
C SER A 211 -3.83 18.79 -17.82
N LYS A 212 -3.83 19.73 -18.77
CA LYS A 212 -5.02 20.08 -19.56
C LYS A 212 -5.40 18.96 -20.52
N GLU A 213 -6.69 18.74 -20.72
CA GLU A 213 -7.19 17.80 -21.72
C GLU A 213 -6.85 18.26 -23.16
N GLU A 214 -6.83 19.58 -23.40
CA GLU A 214 -6.45 20.20 -24.66
C GLU A 214 -5.41 21.30 -24.41
N ILE A 215 -4.28 21.22 -25.11
CA ILE A 215 -3.17 22.18 -25.04
C ILE A 215 -3.28 23.11 -26.29
N THR A 216 -3.43 24.39 -26.03
CA THR A 216 -3.60 25.39 -27.07
C THR A 216 -2.28 25.93 -27.61
N ASP A 217 -2.29 26.59 -28.78
CA ASP A 217 -1.11 27.28 -29.34
C ASP A 217 -0.62 28.42 -28.43
N GLU A 218 -1.50 29.04 -27.63
CA GLU A 218 -1.14 30.08 -26.68
C GLU A 218 -0.38 29.45 -25.45
N ASP A 219 -0.81 28.28 -25.03
CA ASP A 219 -0.10 27.53 -23.99
C ASP A 219 1.33 27.20 -24.42
N ILE A 220 1.48 26.71 -25.66
CA ILE A 220 2.78 26.38 -26.26
C ILE A 220 3.66 27.64 -26.36
N LYS A 221 3.12 28.76 -26.83
CA LYS A 221 3.85 30.05 -26.91
C LYS A 221 4.29 30.54 -25.52
N SER A 222 3.46 30.37 -24.49
CA SER A 222 3.77 30.78 -23.13
C SER A 222 4.96 30.00 -22.58
N ILE A 223 4.98 28.67 -22.77
CA ILE A 223 6.09 27.83 -22.38
C ILE A 223 7.35 28.15 -23.19
N ASP A 224 7.24 28.29 -24.53
CA ASP A 224 8.38 28.59 -25.39
C ASP A 224 9.01 29.96 -25.04
N ASN A 225 8.21 30.95 -24.62
CA ASN A 225 8.73 32.24 -24.15
C ASN A 225 9.57 32.09 -22.86
N ILE A 226 9.16 31.24 -21.94
CA ILE A 226 9.98 30.90 -20.74
C ILE A 226 11.26 30.20 -21.18
N LEU A 227 11.14 29.15 -21.99
CA LEU A 227 12.28 28.32 -22.41
C LEU A 227 13.28 29.05 -23.30
N SER A 228 12.87 30.07 -24.02
CA SER A 228 13.76 30.91 -24.86
C SER A 228 14.76 31.74 -24.04
N LYS A 229 14.46 31.97 -22.74
CA LYS A 229 15.25 32.82 -21.84
C LYS A 229 16.06 32.03 -20.82
N VAL A 230 15.91 30.69 -20.78
CA VAL A 230 16.63 29.89 -19.78
C VAL A 230 18.12 29.80 -20.08
N GLU A 231 18.91 29.97 -19.06
CA GLU A 231 20.31 29.59 -19.03
C GLU A 231 20.47 28.25 -18.32
N TYR A 232 21.45 27.46 -18.71
CA TYR A 232 21.64 26.14 -18.13
C TYR A 232 23.13 25.78 -18.02
N GLY A 233 23.41 24.83 -17.14
CA GLY A 233 24.72 24.24 -16.96
C GLY A 233 24.61 22.94 -16.18
N THR A 234 25.73 22.53 -15.58
CA THR A 234 25.77 21.32 -14.75
C THR A 234 25.34 21.64 -13.32
N VAL A 235 24.76 20.65 -12.65
CA VAL A 235 24.46 20.71 -11.20
C VAL A 235 25.75 20.98 -10.40
N THR A 236 26.86 20.34 -10.78
CA THR A 236 28.18 20.56 -10.14
C THR A 236 28.61 22.01 -10.21
N LYS A 237 28.42 22.68 -11.36
CA LYS A 237 28.75 24.10 -11.48
C LYS A 237 27.84 24.95 -10.56
N ALA A 238 26.55 24.69 -10.52
CA ALA A 238 25.62 25.40 -9.66
C ALA A 238 26.00 25.27 -8.16
N ILE A 239 26.38 24.07 -7.73
CA ILE A 239 26.84 23.79 -6.37
C ILE A 239 28.13 24.56 -6.05
N ASN A 240 29.11 24.54 -6.98
CA ASN A 240 30.38 25.25 -6.80
C ASN A 240 30.19 26.77 -6.76
N ASP A 241 29.33 27.32 -7.62
CA ASP A 241 29.03 28.76 -7.66
C ASP A 241 28.34 29.23 -6.34
N LEU A 242 27.67 28.34 -5.62
CA LEU A 242 27.08 28.59 -4.30
C LEU A 242 28.06 28.32 -3.13
N GLY A 243 29.23 27.74 -3.38
CA GLY A 243 30.22 27.41 -2.36
C GLY A 243 29.80 26.29 -1.40
N LEU A 244 28.83 25.44 -1.80
CA LEU A 244 28.40 24.29 -1.00
C LEU A 244 29.45 23.18 -1.05
N CYS A 245 29.85 22.68 0.13
CA CYS A 245 30.87 21.66 0.28
C CYS A 245 30.42 20.45 1.12
N ASP A 246 29.41 20.62 1.95
CA ASP A 246 28.86 19.57 2.79
C ASP A 246 27.89 18.70 1.99
N GLU A 247 28.02 17.36 2.14
CA GLU A 247 27.23 16.40 1.35
C GLU A 247 25.71 16.49 1.68
N ASP A 248 25.35 16.71 2.94
CA ASP A 248 23.95 16.83 3.36
C ASP A 248 23.34 18.13 2.87
N GLU A 249 24.09 19.24 2.91
CA GLU A 249 23.68 20.54 2.36
C GLU A 249 23.50 20.45 0.84
N ILE A 250 24.43 19.79 0.13
CA ILE A 250 24.33 19.55 -1.31
C ILE A 250 23.09 18.72 -1.64
N LEU A 251 22.85 17.65 -0.89
CA LEU A 251 21.70 16.78 -1.11
C LEU A 251 20.39 17.54 -0.85
N LYS A 252 20.31 18.29 0.23
CA LYS A 252 19.16 19.15 0.56
C LYS A 252 18.91 20.16 -0.56
N TRP A 253 19.96 20.85 -1.04
CA TRP A 253 19.85 21.80 -2.15
C TRP A 253 19.33 21.11 -3.43
N LYS A 254 19.81 19.91 -3.78
CA LYS A 254 19.32 19.14 -4.93
C LYS A 254 17.83 18.87 -4.84
N TYR A 255 17.30 18.45 -3.68
CA TYR A 255 15.88 18.21 -3.49
C TYR A 255 15.04 19.50 -3.56
N GLU A 256 15.49 20.58 -2.93
CA GLU A 256 14.81 21.87 -2.96
C GLU A 256 14.76 22.48 -4.38
N ASN A 257 15.75 22.15 -5.22
CA ASN A 257 15.88 22.65 -6.60
C ASN A 257 15.51 21.61 -7.67
N ALA A 258 14.90 20.49 -7.31
CA ALA A 258 14.54 19.43 -8.22
C ALA A 258 13.62 19.88 -9.38
N TYR A 259 12.84 20.94 -9.18
CA TYR A 259 11.97 21.55 -10.19
C TYR A 259 12.73 22.14 -11.39
N ARG A 260 14.03 22.48 -11.24
CA ARG A 260 14.90 23.04 -12.29
C ARG A 260 16.11 22.16 -12.63
N ILE A 261 16.31 21.07 -11.90
CA ILE A 261 17.31 20.06 -12.20
C ILE A 261 16.70 19.05 -13.15
N PHE A 262 17.45 18.68 -14.20
CA PHE A 262 16.95 17.79 -15.22
C PHE A 262 18.05 16.88 -15.79
N ARG A 263 17.59 15.85 -16.48
CA ARG A 263 18.39 15.04 -17.40
C ARG A 263 17.76 15.06 -18.79
N THR A 264 18.48 14.63 -19.78
CA THR A 264 17.91 14.39 -21.10
C THR A 264 17.77 12.90 -21.38
N ALA A 265 16.74 12.52 -22.13
CA ALA A 265 16.51 11.15 -22.56
C ALA A 265 16.33 11.09 -24.08
N SER A 266 16.66 9.93 -24.68
CA SER A 266 16.36 9.67 -26.08
C SER A 266 14.91 9.22 -26.23
N SER A 267 14.23 9.79 -27.25
CA SER A 267 12.85 9.42 -27.60
C SER A 267 12.66 9.65 -29.11
N THR A 268 12.39 8.58 -29.84
CA THR A 268 12.21 8.63 -31.30
C THR A 268 10.98 9.46 -31.70
N SER A 269 9.90 9.37 -30.92
CA SER A 269 8.67 10.13 -31.18
C SER A 269 8.87 11.63 -30.94
N VAL A 270 9.49 11.99 -29.82
CA VAL A 270 9.78 13.38 -29.47
C VAL A 270 10.80 13.97 -30.44
N ARG A 271 11.82 13.21 -30.87
CA ARG A 271 12.80 13.64 -31.87
C ARG A 271 12.10 14.08 -33.18
N LYS A 272 11.17 13.28 -33.72
CA LYS A 272 10.46 13.62 -34.95
C LYS A 272 9.72 14.96 -34.84
N LEU A 273 9.11 15.24 -33.71
CA LEU A 273 8.44 16.52 -33.45
C LEU A 273 9.45 17.66 -33.29
N ALA A 274 10.55 17.39 -32.61
CA ALA A 274 11.63 18.34 -32.40
C ALA A 274 12.30 18.75 -33.75
N ASP A 275 12.60 17.79 -34.65
CA ASP A 275 13.18 18.01 -35.95
C ASP A 275 12.30 18.94 -36.83
N ILE A 276 10.98 18.83 -36.71
CA ILE A 276 10.05 19.71 -37.42
C ILE A 276 10.10 21.13 -36.86
N LYS A 277 10.00 21.29 -35.55
CA LYS A 277 9.98 22.60 -34.88
C LYS A 277 11.34 23.31 -34.93
N LYS A 278 12.45 22.57 -34.87
CA LYS A 278 13.82 23.08 -34.97
C LYS A 278 14.08 23.85 -36.26
N LYS A 279 13.39 23.51 -37.36
CA LYS A 279 13.50 24.23 -38.64
C LYS A 279 12.97 25.67 -38.60
N GLN A 280 12.08 25.96 -37.65
CA GLN A 280 11.42 27.23 -37.48
C GLN A 280 11.77 27.94 -36.16
N ASN A 281 12.52 27.29 -35.29
CA ASN A 281 12.86 27.79 -33.96
C ASN A 281 14.34 27.54 -33.67
N SER A 282 15.12 28.58 -33.43
CA SER A 282 16.54 28.54 -33.15
C SER A 282 16.85 28.45 -31.64
N ASN A 283 15.86 28.41 -30.76
CA ASN A 283 16.05 28.33 -29.34
C ASN A 283 16.65 26.97 -28.93
N LYS A 284 17.51 26.99 -27.92
CA LYS A 284 18.10 25.75 -27.35
C LYS A 284 17.08 24.85 -26.68
N PHE A 285 16.02 25.44 -26.13
CA PHE A 285 14.92 24.73 -25.51
C PHE A 285 13.58 25.24 -26.08
N PHE A 286 12.66 24.32 -26.32
CA PHE A 286 11.30 24.59 -26.69
C PHE A 286 10.36 23.43 -26.33
N SER A 287 9.07 23.63 -26.42
CA SER A 287 8.07 22.59 -26.14
C SER A 287 7.55 21.97 -27.44
N VAL A 288 7.10 20.73 -27.40
CA VAL A 288 6.37 20.04 -28.45
C VAL A 288 5.20 19.24 -27.86
N VAL A 289 4.13 19.06 -28.64
CA VAL A 289 2.96 18.29 -28.22
C VAL A 289 2.78 17.07 -29.12
N SER A 290 2.60 15.90 -28.54
CA SER A 290 2.31 14.68 -29.29
C SER A 290 0.88 14.73 -29.87
N ASN A 291 0.74 14.50 -31.17
CA ASN A 291 -0.59 14.48 -31.82
C ASN A 291 -1.46 13.30 -31.33
N LYS A 292 -0.84 12.16 -31.01
CA LYS A 292 -1.55 10.95 -30.62
C LYS A 292 -1.98 10.97 -29.14
N GLU A 293 -1.07 11.39 -28.24
CA GLU A 293 -1.29 11.33 -26.79
C GLU A 293 -1.70 12.67 -26.18
N LYS A 294 -1.69 13.74 -26.99
CA LYS A 294 -1.93 15.14 -26.54
C LYS A 294 -1.00 15.56 -25.38
N LYS A 295 0.17 14.95 -25.31
CA LYS A 295 1.12 15.14 -24.21
C LYS A 295 2.20 16.16 -24.59
N LEU A 296 2.49 17.07 -23.65
CA LEU A 296 3.53 18.07 -23.76
C LEU A 296 4.91 17.46 -23.43
N TYR A 297 5.91 17.84 -24.20
CA TYR A 297 7.31 17.49 -23.96
C TYR A 297 8.18 18.75 -24.08
N ILE A 298 9.14 18.88 -23.19
CA ILE A 298 10.20 19.88 -23.27
C ILE A 298 11.40 19.26 -24.02
N VAL A 299 11.94 19.98 -24.96
CA VAL A 299 13.01 19.54 -25.85
C VAL A 299 14.25 20.38 -25.63
N LYS A 300 15.40 19.71 -25.54
CA LYS A 300 16.74 20.31 -25.70
C LYS A 300 17.14 20.14 -27.16
N ALA A 301 17.28 21.24 -27.91
CA ALA A 301 17.39 21.25 -29.36
C ALA A 301 18.82 21.16 -29.90
N ASP A 302 19.82 21.39 -29.07
CA ASP A 302 21.25 21.33 -29.43
C ASP A 302 21.81 19.89 -29.35
N TYR A 303 21.08 18.92 -29.89
CA TYR A 303 21.51 17.53 -30.01
C TYR A 303 22.24 17.30 -31.34
N ASP A 304 23.10 16.28 -31.36
CA ASP A 304 23.79 15.80 -32.54
C ASP A 304 22.78 15.11 -33.48
N ASP A 305 22.59 15.70 -34.68
CA ASP A 305 21.66 15.22 -35.69
C ASP A 305 22.10 13.85 -36.28
N ASP A 306 23.40 13.53 -36.26
CA ASP A 306 23.96 12.28 -36.78
C ASP A 306 23.89 11.14 -35.76
N SER A 307 23.57 11.44 -34.51
CA SER A 307 23.40 10.43 -33.46
C SER A 307 22.19 9.52 -33.73
N ARG A 308 22.39 8.20 -33.57
CA ARG A 308 21.30 7.21 -33.71
C ARG A 308 20.20 7.37 -32.63
N ALA A 309 20.57 7.84 -31.44
CA ALA A 309 19.67 8.01 -30.31
C ALA A 309 19.95 9.31 -29.53
N PRO A 310 19.75 10.48 -30.15
CA PRO A 310 20.05 11.75 -29.50
C PRO A 310 19.16 11.96 -28.28
N ARG A 311 19.73 12.49 -27.22
CA ARG A 311 19.04 12.79 -25.96
C ARG A 311 18.32 14.14 -26.09
N VAL A 312 17.09 14.11 -26.56
CA VAL A 312 16.31 15.30 -26.94
C VAL A 312 15.28 15.73 -25.90
N GLN A 313 14.73 14.77 -25.15
CA GLN A 313 13.64 15.03 -24.20
C GLN A 313 14.21 15.44 -22.84
N VAL A 314 13.78 16.56 -22.30
CA VAL A 314 14.07 17.02 -20.95
C VAL A 314 13.13 16.29 -19.97
N LEU A 315 13.72 15.72 -18.92
CA LEU A 315 13.02 15.11 -17.79
C LEU A 315 13.45 15.82 -16.51
N PHE A 316 12.52 16.48 -15.85
CA PHE A 316 12.80 17.15 -14.57
C PHE A 316 12.97 16.13 -13.43
N ALA A 317 13.89 16.43 -12.51
CA ALA A 317 14.12 15.58 -11.35
C ALA A 317 12.87 15.50 -10.46
N GLU A 318 12.19 16.61 -10.22
CA GLU A 318 10.96 16.68 -9.41
C GLU A 318 9.89 15.66 -9.86
N ASP A 319 9.70 15.48 -11.18
CA ASP A 319 8.74 14.52 -11.74
C ASP A 319 9.14 13.06 -11.50
N ASN A 320 10.40 12.82 -11.14
CA ASN A 320 11.02 11.50 -11.03
C ASN A 320 11.63 11.23 -9.64
N LEU A 321 11.37 12.09 -8.65
CA LEU A 321 11.75 11.84 -7.25
C LEU A 321 10.92 10.71 -6.62
N LYS A 322 9.82 10.34 -7.24
CA LYS A 322 8.91 9.30 -6.77
C LYS A 322 8.83 8.15 -7.75
N VAL A 323 8.77 6.94 -7.21
CA VAL A 323 8.56 5.70 -7.97
C VAL A 323 7.24 5.08 -7.60
N ASN A 324 6.58 4.44 -8.56
CA ASN A 324 5.40 3.63 -8.25
C ASN A 324 5.82 2.47 -7.35
N ILE A 325 4.97 2.11 -6.39
CA ILE A 325 5.19 0.91 -5.59
C ILE A 325 5.13 -0.33 -6.48
N GLY A 326 6.01 -1.29 -6.16
CA GLY A 326 5.97 -2.65 -6.72
C GLY A 326 5.36 -3.62 -5.71
N ASP A 327 5.74 -4.89 -5.82
CA ASP A 327 5.29 -5.99 -4.98
C ASP A 327 6.31 -6.41 -3.89
N ILE A 328 7.35 -5.59 -3.68
CA ILE A 328 8.32 -5.74 -2.59
C ILE A 328 8.35 -4.44 -1.79
N TRP A 329 7.92 -4.50 -0.53
CA TRP A 329 7.87 -3.34 0.36
C TRP A 329 8.87 -3.50 1.49
N THR A 330 9.92 -2.68 1.45
CA THR A 330 11.02 -2.70 2.43
C THR A 330 11.01 -1.52 3.38
N ASP A 331 10.14 -0.56 3.14
CA ASP A 331 10.05 0.71 3.87
C ASP A 331 9.00 0.72 4.98
N ILE A 332 8.39 -0.44 5.28
CA ILE A 332 7.45 -0.61 6.39
C ILE A 332 8.27 -0.88 7.66
N SER A 333 8.28 0.07 8.61
CA SER A 333 8.94 -0.11 9.89
C SER A 333 8.05 -0.88 10.86
N THR A 334 8.66 -1.79 11.61
CA THR A 334 8.03 -2.50 12.72
C THR A 334 8.59 -2.08 14.08
N THR A 335 9.49 -1.09 14.09
CA THR A 335 10.08 -0.56 15.32
C THR A 335 9.06 0.32 16.03
N GLY A 336 8.83 0.08 17.31
CA GLY A 336 7.92 0.87 18.14
C GLY A 336 6.42 0.62 17.88
N LEU A 337 6.07 -0.46 17.19
CA LEU A 337 4.67 -0.81 16.88
C LEU A 337 3.79 -0.92 18.13
N GLU A 338 4.33 -1.41 19.23
CA GLU A 338 3.59 -1.56 20.49
C GLU A 338 3.02 -0.24 21.02
N PHE A 339 3.65 0.90 20.71
CA PHE A 339 3.21 2.22 21.13
C PHE A 339 2.42 2.97 20.05
N GLU A 340 2.31 2.43 18.84
CA GLU A 340 1.61 3.10 17.75
C GLU A 340 0.12 3.22 18.06
N GLY A 341 -0.44 4.45 17.97
CA GLY A 341 -1.85 4.71 18.26
C GLY A 341 -2.22 4.62 19.74
N GLU A 342 -1.24 4.71 20.67
CA GLU A 342 -1.44 4.70 22.12
C GLU A 342 -2.11 3.41 22.67
N VAL A 343 -2.15 2.35 21.85
CA VAL A 343 -2.67 1.03 22.23
C VAL A 343 -1.51 0.09 22.43
N ASN A 344 -1.30 -0.37 23.64
CA ASN A 344 -0.30 -1.39 23.96
C ASN A 344 -0.83 -2.77 23.55
N PHE A 345 -0.36 -3.26 22.40
CA PHE A 345 -0.70 -4.57 21.87
C PHE A 345 0.61 -5.31 21.57
N LYS A 346 0.97 -6.23 22.47
CA LYS A 346 2.32 -6.83 22.50
C LYS A 346 2.63 -7.70 21.28
N ASN A 347 1.65 -8.36 20.68
CA ASN A 347 1.87 -9.32 19.60
C ASN A 347 0.83 -9.15 18.47
N GLY A 348 1.27 -9.28 17.22
CA GLY A 348 0.37 -9.32 16.08
C GLY A 348 -0.12 -7.96 15.56
N LYS A 349 0.28 -6.83 16.16
CA LYS A 349 -0.09 -5.50 15.67
C LYS A 349 0.53 -5.22 14.30
N LYS A 350 -0.27 -4.78 13.35
CA LYS A 350 0.22 -4.37 12.03
C LYS A 350 0.57 -2.89 11.97
N PRO A 351 1.62 -2.52 11.22
CA PRO A 351 2.01 -1.11 11.07
C PRO A 351 0.91 -0.27 10.42
N LEU A 352 0.63 0.89 10.98
CA LEU A 352 -0.33 1.86 10.44
C LEU A 352 0.01 2.25 8.99
N LYS A 353 1.30 2.45 8.70
CA LYS A 353 1.81 2.74 7.35
C LYS A 353 1.45 1.67 6.32
N LEU A 354 1.38 0.39 6.73
CA LEU A 354 0.96 -0.70 5.85
C LEU A 354 -0.50 -0.52 5.45
N ILE A 355 -1.38 -0.36 6.44
CA ILE A 355 -2.82 -0.24 6.20
C ILE A 355 -3.16 1.06 5.45
N ASP A 356 -2.53 2.18 5.79
CA ASP A 356 -2.67 3.45 5.06
C ASP A 356 -2.35 3.27 3.56
N ARG A 357 -1.26 2.56 3.25
CA ARG A 357 -0.89 2.27 1.86
C ARG A 357 -1.94 1.44 1.12
N LEU A 358 -2.50 0.42 1.78
CA LEU A 358 -3.58 -0.41 1.20
C LEU A 358 -4.86 0.41 0.97
N LEU A 359 -5.21 1.29 1.91
CA LEU A 359 -6.35 2.21 1.76
C LEU A 359 -6.14 3.15 0.57
N LYS A 360 -4.97 3.76 0.45
CA LYS A 360 -4.63 4.66 -0.67
C LYS A 360 -4.67 3.96 -2.02
N LEU A 361 -4.33 2.66 -2.08
CA LEU A 361 -4.35 1.87 -3.31
C LEU A 361 -5.74 1.66 -3.88
N CYS A 362 -6.77 1.43 -3.07
CA CYS A 362 -8.05 0.93 -3.59
C CYS A 362 -9.28 1.69 -3.10
N THR A 363 -9.17 2.63 -2.14
CA THR A 363 -10.33 3.36 -1.62
C THR A 363 -10.47 4.74 -2.25
N ASN A 364 -11.70 5.22 -2.29
CA ASN A 364 -12.05 6.63 -2.49
C ASN A 364 -12.51 7.25 -1.16
N LYS A 365 -12.81 8.54 -1.16
CA LYS A 365 -13.17 9.30 0.07
C LYS A 365 -14.40 8.81 0.81
N ASN A 366 -15.29 8.01 0.19
CA ASN A 366 -16.56 7.55 0.76
C ASN A 366 -16.63 6.02 0.92
N SER A 367 -15.51 5.33 0.77
CA SER A 367 -15.47 3.87 0.80
C SER A 367 -15.81 3.31 2.18
N LEU A 368 -16.44 2.12 2.17
CA LEU A 368 -16.64 1.31 3.37
C LEU A 368 -15.57 0.21 3.43
N VAL A 369 -14.90 0.11 4.58
CA VAL A 369 -13.80 -0.83 4.85
C VAL A 369 -14.25 -1.83 5.90
N LEU A 370 -13.93 -3.11 5.71
CA LEU A 370 -14.22 -4.18 6.67
C LEU A 370 -12.93 -4.86 7.10
N ASP A 371 -12.79 -5.09 8.41
CA ASP A 371 -11.77 -5.93 9.00
C ASP A 371 -12.43 -6.86 10.02
N PHE A 372 -12.46 -8.16 9.74
CA PHE A 372 -13.10 -9.15 10.61
C PHE A 372 -12.10 -10.03 11.39
N PHE A 373 -10.84 -9.62 11.42
CA PHE A 373 -9.80 -10.05 12.34
C PHE A 373 -9.10 -8.81 12.90
N SER A 374 -9.88 -7.92 13.54
CA SER A 374 -9.44 -6.55 13.74
C SER A 374 -8.28 -6.38 14.73
N GLY A 375 -8.08 -7.32 15.63
CA GLY A 375 -7.00 -7.26 16.61
C GLY A 375 -6.95 -5.90 17.33
N SER A 376 -5.82 -5.20 17.20
CA SER A 376 -5.63 -3.85 17.76
C SER A 376 -6.39 -2.72 17.05
N ALA A 377 -7.28 -3.03 16.11
CA ALA A 377 -8.05 -2.10 15.31
C ALA A 377 -7.21 -1.08 14.50
N THR A 378 -5.99 -1.45 14.09
CA THR A 378 -5.12 -0.59 13.25
C THR A 378 -5.82 -0.13 11.97
N THR A 379 -6.69 -0.96 11.39
CA THR A 379 -7.48 -0.59 10.20
C THR A 379 -8.41 0.59 10.48
N ALA A 380 -9.08 0.62 11.63
CA ALA A 380 -9.93 1.74 12.03
C ALA A 380 -9.12 3.03 12.21
N HIS A 381 -7.96 2.93 12.87
CA HIS A 381 -7.03 4.06 13.05
C HIS A 381 -6.58 4.61 11.69
N ALA A 382 -6.14 3.76 10.76
CA ALA A 382 -5.72 4.16 9.42
C ALA A 382 -6.84 4.87 8.64
N VAL A 383 -8.08 4.38 8.73
CA VAL A 383 -9.23 5.03 8.08
C VAL A 383 -9.49 6.41 8.66
N MET A 384 -9.47 6.56 9.98
CA MET A 384 -9.67 7.87 10.64
C MET A 384 -8.56 8.86 10.28
N GLN A 385 -7.30 8.42 10.31
CA GLN A 385 -6.16 9.25 9.93
C GLN A 385 -6.24 9.71 8.47
N LEU A 386 -6.50 8.79 7.54
CA LEU A 386 -6.61 9.13 6.12
C LEU A 386 -7.78 10.08 5.83
N ASN A 387 -8.90 9.96 6.57
CA ASN A 387 -10.02 10.90 6.48
C ASN A 387 -9.60 12.30 6.96
N ALA A 388 -8.78 12.40 8.01
CA ALA A 388 -8.26 13.68 8.48
C ALA A 388 -7.27 14.31 7.46
N GLU A 389 -6.44 13.48 6.82
CA GLU A 389 -5.45 13.94 5.83
C GLU A 389 -6.10 14.49 4.55
N ASP A 390 -7.13 13.81 4.03
CA ASP A 390 -7.71 14.12 2.71
C ASP A 390 -9.15 14.68 2.75
N CYS A 391 -9.66 15.00 3.96
CA CYS A 391 -11.05 15.40 4.20
C CYS A 391 -12.05 14.37 3.65
N GLY A 392 -11.75 13.08 3.85
CA GLY A 392 -12.59 11.97 3.46
C GLY A 392 -13.69 11.66 4.49
N SER A 393 -14.60 10.79 4.10
CA SER A 393 -15.70 10.27 4.94
C SER A 393 -15.80 8.75 4.83
N ARG A 394 -14.64 8.07 4.68
CA ARG A 394 -14.58 6.60 4.72
C ARG A 394 -15.12 6.10 6.04
N LYS A 395 -15.73 4.94 5.99
CA LYS A 395 -16.33 4.26 7.15
C LYS A 395 -15.67 2.90 7.32
N PHE A 396 -15.76 2.39 8.53
CA PHE A 396 -15.24 1.05 8.82
C PHE A 396 -16.23 0.20 9.61
N ILE A 397 -16.08 -1.10 9.45
CA ILE A 397 -16.67 -2.15 10.27
C ILE A 397 -15.52 -3.02 10.77
N MET A 398 -15.33 -3.05 12.09
CA MET A 398 -14.36 -3.90 12.76
C MET A 398 -15.08 -5.03 13.46
N VAL A 399 -14.55 -6.24 13.39
CA VAL A 399 -15.07 -7.40 14.11
C VAL A 399 -13.95 -8.05 14.89
N GLN A 400 -14.15 -8.25 16.18
CA GLN A 400 -13.21 -8.87 17.09
C GLN A 400 -13.89 -9.91 17.98
N LEU A 401 -13.25 -11.06 18.14
CA LEU A 401 -13.67 -12.04 19.14
C LEU A 401 -13.25 -11.51 20.52
N PRO A 402 -14.18 -11.42 21.48
CA PRO A 402 -13.81 -11.08 22.85
C PRO A 402 -13.05 -12.25 23.48
N GLU A 403 -11.74 -12.12 23.57
CA GLU A 403 -10.87 -13.07 24.28
C GLU A 403 -10.69 -12.61 25.72
N PRO A 404 -10.89 -13.50 26.71
CA PRO A 404 -10.58 -13.16 28.08
C PRO A 404 -9.07 -12.95 28.25
N ILE A 405 -8.71 -11.84 28.88
CA ILE A 405 -7.33 -11.54 29.22
C ILE A 405 -6.98 -12.31 30.51
N ASP A 406 -5.84 -12.97 30.54
CA ASP A 406 -5.36 -13.68 31.73
C ASP A 406 -5.16 -12.71 32.91
N GLU A 407 -5.51 -13.16 34.14
CA GLU A 407 -5.38 -12.36 35.36
C GLU A 407 -3.93 -11.88 35.62
N GLU A 408 -2.94 -12.57 35.06
CA GLU A 408 -1.52 -12.24 35.17
C GLU A 408 -1.07 -11.17 34.15
N ASP A 409 -1.92 -10.79 33.19
CA ASP A 409 -1.56 -9.75 32.20
C ASP A 409 -1.66 -8.35 32.81
N GLU A 410 -0.67 -7.50 32.51
CA GLU A 410 -0.58 -6.12 33.01
C GLU A 410 -1.80 -5.24 32.63
N VAL A 411 -2.55 -5.63 31.61
CA VAL A 411 -3.75 -4.91 31.17
C VAL A 411 -5.05 -5.45 31.79
N TYR A 412 -4.97 -6.55 32.58
CA TYR A 412 -6.11 -7.08 33.31
C TYR A 412 -6.65 -6.04 34.30
N GLY A 413 -7.95 -5.82 34.28
CA GLY A 413 -8.59 -4.81 35.13
C GLY A 413 -8.46 -3.36 34.64
N THR A 414 -7.83 -3.11 33.51
CA THR A 414 -7.88 -1.81 32.82
C THR A 414 -9.12 -1.69 31.93
N SER A 415 -9.38 -0.52 31.34
CA SER A 415 -10.45 -0.34 30.35
C SER A 415 -10.27 -1.16 29.06
N TYR A 416 -9.17 -1.90 28.93
CA TYR A 416 -8.84 -2.80 27.82
C TYR A 416 -9.03 -4.29 28.18
N ALA A 417 -9.60 -4.57 29.35
CA ALA A 417 -9.75 -5.94 29.88
C ALA A 417 -10.62 -6.88 29.01
N ASN A 418 -11.18 -6.42 27.92
CA ASN A 418 -12.00 -7.18 26.97
C ASN A 418 -11.75 -6.75 25.53
N ILE A 419 -10.51 -6.79 25.08
CA ILE A 419 -10.19 -6.59 23.66
C ILE A 419 -10.06 -7.94 22.98
#